data_29674ba91c2ba57ea31898f496380a5f
#
_entry.id   29674ba91c2ba57ea31898f496380a5f
#
_cell.length_a   1.000
_cell.length_b   1.000
_cell.length_c   1.000
_cell.angle_alpha   90.00
_cell.angle_beta   90.00
_cell.angle_gamma   90.00
#
_symmetry.space_group_name_H-M   'P 1'
#
loop_
_entity.id
_entity.type
_entity.pdbx_description
1 polymer ?
#
loop_
_entity_poly.entity_id
_entity_poly.type
_entity_poly.pdbx_seq_one_letter_code
_entity_poly.pdbx_strand_id
1 'polypeptide(L)'
;MNKNLLLIFTRNPELGKVKTRLAKTVGNETALEIYKYLLQKTRDISLQVSSDREVYYSVKIRSNDIWDSKNYQKNQQVGEDLGIRMQNAFKNGFDAGYKKVVII
;
A
#
# COMPACT_ATOMS: atom_id res chain seq x y z
N MET A 1 11.64 -0.53 -18.02
CA MET A 1 11.27 0.14 -16.74
C MET A 1 10.56 1.45 -17.05
N ASN A 2 9.42 1.69 -16.43
CA ASN A 2 8.71 2.96 -16.54
C ASN A 2 9.49 4.04 -15.79
N LYS A 3 9.39 5.29 -16.23
CA LYS A 3 10.02 6.42 -15.53
C LYS A 3 9.26 6.84 -14.27
N ASN A 4 8.02 6.42 -14.15
CA ASN A 4 7.12 6.74 -13.04
C ASN A 4 6.96 5.54 -12.13
N LEU A 5 6.97 5.79 -10.83
CA LEU A 5 6.74 4.78 -9.81
C LEU A 5 5.57 5.20 -8.94
N LEU A 6 4.60 4.31 -8.79
CA LEU A 6 3.47 4.47 -7.89
C LEU A 6 3.71 3.64 -6.64
N LEU A 7 3.77 4.29 -5.50
CA LEU A 7 3.91 3.63 -4.20
C LEU A 7 2.54 3.52 -3.53
N ILE A 8 2.25 2.35 -3.02
CA ILE A 8 1.01 2.08 -2.30
C ILE A 8 1.39 1.63 -0.90
N PHE A 9 1.09 2.45 0.10
CA PHE A 9 1.29 2.09 1.50
C PHE A 9 0.03 1.41 1.98
N THR A 10 0.18 0.18 2.47
CA THR A 10 -0.93 -0.64 2.89
C THR A 10 -0.68 -1.28 4.26
N ARG A 11 -1.76 -1.54 4.97
CA ARG A 11 -1.77 -2.36 6.17
C ARG A 11 -2.48 -3.65 5.86
N ASN A 12 -1.96 -4.77 6.38
CA ASN A 12 -2.62 -6.05 6.23
C ASN A 12 -4.03 -5.99 6.83
N PRO A 13 -5.07 -6.47 6.12
CA PRO A 13 -6.43 -6.43 6.63
C PRO A 13 -6.62 -7.47 7.74
N GLU A 14 -6.66 -7.00 8.98
CA GLU A 14 -6.82 -7.83 10.17
C GLU A 14 -7.98 -7.32 11.01
N LEU A 15 -8.83 -8.22 11.49
CA LEU A 15 -9.97 -7.89 12.33
C LEU A 15 -9.50 -7.14 13.59
N GLY A 16 -10.14 -6.01 13.88
CA GLY A 16 -9.81 -5.20 15.06
C GLY A 16 -8.55 -4.35 14.92
N LYS A 17 -7.84 -4.44 13.80
CA LYS A 17 -6.57 -3.73 13.57
C LYS A 17 -6.68 -2.60 12.56
N VAL A 18 -7.77 -2.54 11.79
CA VAL A 18 -7.97 -1.56 10.70
C VAL A 18 -9.21 -0.74 10.95
N LYS A 19 -9.21 0.52 10.48
CA LYS A 19 -10.37 1.42 10.60
C LYS A 19 -10.93 1.46 12.02
N THR A 20 -10.05 1.57 13.02
CA THR A 20 -10.41 1.46 14.44
C THR A 20 -11.45 2.50 14.88
N ARG A 21 -11.41 3.72 14.32
CA ARG A 21 -12.40 4.75 14.62
C ARG A 21 -13.78 4.37 14.09
N LEU A 22 -13.84 3.87 12.87
CA LEU A 22 -15.07 3.41 12.24
C LEU A 22 -15.63 2.19 12.98
N ALA A 23 -14.75 1.29 13.41
CA ALA A 23 -15.12 0.07 14.12
C ALA A 23 -15.87 0.36 15.43
N LYS A 24 -15.60 1.47 16.08
CA LYS A 24 -16.33 1.88 17.30
C LYS A 24 -17.82 2.13 17.03
N THR A 25 -18.16 2.51 15.80
CA THR A 25 -19.54 2.79 15.41
C THR A 25 -20.22 1.58 14.79
N VAL A 26 -19.54 0.88 13.87
CA VAL A 26 -20.14 -0.18 13.04
C VAL A 26 -19.67 -1.59 13.40
N GLY A 27 -18.71 -1.72 14.31
CA GLY A 27 -18.12 -3.01 14.70
C GLY A 27 -16.91 -3.38 13.86
N ASN A 28 -16.09 -4.30 14.39
CA ASN A 28 -14.82 -4.69 13.77
C ASN A 28 -15.02 -5.41 12.44
N GLU A 29 -16.03 -6.27 12.34
CA GLU A 29 -16.27 -7.04 11.12
C GLU A 29 -16.68 -6.13 9.97
N THR A 30 -17.59 -5.20 10.20
CA THR A 30 -18.03 -4.24 9.18
C THR A 30 -16.89 -3.31 8.80
N ALA A 31 -16.11 -2.85 9.77
CA ALA A 31 -14.94 -2.00 9.49
C ALA A 31 -13.92 -2.73 8.61
N LEU A 32 -13.68 -4.01 8.87
CA LEU A 32 -12.77 -4.82 8.05
C LEU A 32 -13.28 -4.97 6.62
N GLU A 33 -14.56 -5.21 6.43
CA GLU A 33 -15.16 -5.32 5.10
C GLU A 33 -15.05 -4.01 4.32
N ILE A 34 -15.29 -2.88 4.97
CA ILE A 34 -15.11 -1.55 4.36
C ILE A 34 -13.65 -1.36 3.95
N TYR A 35 -12.70 -1.72 4.81
CA TYR A 35 -11.28 -1.60 4.51
C TYR A 35 -10.90 -2.44 3.30
N LYS A 36 -11.35 -3.69 3.22
CA LYS A 36 -11.10 -4.57 2.07
C LYS A 36 -11.65 -3.97 0.78
N TYR A 37 -12.84 -3.39 0.84
CA TYR A 37 -13.45 -2.72 -0.31
C TYR A 37 -12.58 -1.56 -0.79
N LEU A 38 -12.10 -0.72 0.14
CA LEU A 38 -11.24 0.42 -0.20
C LEU A 38 -9.91 -0.04 -0.80
N LEU A 39 -9.33 -1.14 -0.29
CA LEU A 39 -8.11 -1.72 -0.86
C LEU A 39 -8.33 -2.18 -2.30
N GLN A 40 -9.45 -2.83 -2.59
CA GLN A 40 -9.78 -3.26 -3.94
C GLN A 40 -9.94 -2.07 -4.89
N LYS A 41 -10.56 -0.99 -4.43
CA LYS A 41 -10.70 0.24 -5.22
C LYS A 41 -9.34 0.86 -5.52
N THR A 42 -8.46 0.91 -4.54
CA THR A 42 -7.09 1.41 -4.73
C THR A 42 -6.34 0.55 -5.74
N ARG A 43 -6.47 -0.77 -5.65
CA ARG A 43 -5.88 -1.68 -6.62
C ARG A 43 -6.37 -1.38 -8.04
N ASP A 44 -7.68 -1.29 -8.22
CA ASP A 44 -8.25 -1.08 -9.55
C ASP A 44 -7.79 0.24 -10.16
N ILE A 45 -7.74 1.31 -9.37
CA ILE A 45 -7.26 2.61 -9.81
C ILE A 45 -5.77 2.53 -10.18
N SER A 46 -4.96 1.88 -9.35
CA SER A 46 -3.52 1.79 -9.57
C SER A 46 -3.17 1.05 -10.87
N LEU A 47 -3.99 0.08 -11.27
CA LEU A 47 -3.77 -0.66 -12.50
C LEU A 47 -4.07 0.16 -13.76
N GLN A 48 -4.80 1.26 -13.64
CA GLN A 48 -5.11 2.16 -14.75
C GLN A 48 -4.03 3.22 -14.96
N VAL A 49 -3.12 3.38 -14.02
CA VAL A 49 -2.04 4.38 -14.10
C VAL A 49 -0.84 3.77 -14.81
N SER A 50 -0.29 4.48 -15.80
CA SER A 50 0.92 4.06 -16.51
C SER A 50 2.15 4.29 -15.64
N SER A 51 2.53 3.30 -14.87
CA SER A 51 3.66 3.37 -13.93
C SER A 51 4.09 1.97 -13.52
N ASP A 52 5.30 1.85 -13.00
CA ASP A 52 5.66 0.70 -12.18
C ASP A 52 4.99 0.86 -10.82
N ARG A 53 4.74 -0.25 -10.14
CA ARG A 53 3.96 -0.24 -8.88
C ARG A 53 4.69 -1.02 -7.81
N GLU A 54 4.79 -0.40 -6.63
CA GLU A 54 5.36 -1.05 -5.45
C GLU A 54 4.38 -0.91 -4.28
N VAL A 55 4.12 -2.02 -3.61
CA VAL A 55 3.30 -2.04 -2.40
C VAL A 55 4.22 -2.15 -1.20
N TYR A 56 4.06 -1.26 -0.26
CA TYR A 56 4.80 -1.23 1.01
C TYR A 56 3.88 -1.63 2.14
N TYR A 57 4.19 -2.76 2.77
CA TYR A 57 3.39 -3.31 3.86
C TYR A 57 3.85 -2.76 5.20
N SER A 58 2.90 -2.35 6.03
CA SER A 58 3.20 -1.82 7.36
C SER A 58 3.55 -2.91 8.37
N VAL A 59 2.96 -4.09 8.22
CA VAL A 59 3.12 -5.18 9.19
C VAL A 59 3.93 -6.33 8.60
N LYS A 60 3.46 -6.93 7.49
CA LYS A 60 4.10 -8.12 6.91
C LYS A 60 3.81 -8.19 5.42
N ILE A 61 4.85 -8.51 4.63
CA ILE A 61 4.69 -8.80 3.21
C ILE A 61 3.90 -10.10 3.05
N ARG A 62 2.91 -10.10 2.16
CA ARG A 62 2.13 -11.29 1.84
C ARG A 62 2.23 -11.60 0.35
N SER A 63 2.42 -12.88 0.03
CA SER A 63 2.54 -13.33 -1.36
C SER A 63 1.18 -13.57 -2.02
N ASN A 64 0.15 -13.86 -1.23
CA ASN A 64 -1.18 -14.26 -1.71
C ASN A 64 -2.24 -13.29 -1.22
N ASP A 65 -2.33 -12.12 -1.86
CA ASP A 65 -3.36 -11.13 -1.54
C ASP A 65 -3.82 -10.42 -2.81
N ILE A 66 -4.53 -9.30 -2.67
CA ILE A 66 -5.07 -8.55 -3.81
C ILE A 66 -3.97 -7.88 -4.66
N TRP A 67 -2.74 -7.79 -4.13
CA TRP A 67 -1.62 -7.17 -4.84
C TRP A 67 -0.86 -8.26 -5.59
N ASP A 68 -1.27 -8.50 -6.83
CA ASP A 68 -0.69 -9.54 -7.69
C ASP A 68 0.80 -9.26 -7.96
N SER A 69 1.66 -10.24 -7.70
CA SER A 69 3.10 -10.12 -7.90
C SER A 69 3.51 -9.87 -9.35
N LYS A 70 2.64 -10.12 -10.31
CA LYS A 70 2.90 -9.78 -11.72
C LYS A 70 2.86 -8.27 -11.97
N ASN A 71 2.05 -7.54 -11.20
CA ASN A 71 1.81 -6.11 -11.39
C ASN A 71 2.43 -5.25 -10.30
N TYR A 72 2.77 -5.85 -9.15
CA TYR A 72 3.26 -5.12 -7.99
C TYR A 72 4.53 -5.76 -7.44
N GLN A 73 5.53 -4.95 -7.20
CA GLN A 73 6.67 -5.34 -6.39
C GLN A 73 6.33 -5.09 -4.93
N LYS A 74 6.70 -6.01 -4.06
CA LYS A 74 6.29 -5.98 -2.65
C LYS A 74 7.48 -5.66 -1.75
N ASN A 75 7.29 -4.71 -0.86
CA ASN A 75 8.31 -4.25 0.07
C ASN A 75 7.73 -4.08 1.47
N GLN A 76 8.61 -4.06 2.47
CA GLN A 76 8.25 -3.74 3.85
C GLN A 76 8.53 -2.27 4.11
N GLN A 77 7.62 -1.57 4.78
CA GLN A 77 7.86 -0.21 5.25
C GLN A 77 8.97 -0.23 6.31
N VAL A 78 9.90 0.72 6.22
CA VAL A 78 11.04 0.83 7.15
C VAL A 78 11.07 2.23 7.73
N GLY A 79 11.08 2.32 9.05
CA GLY A 79 11.16 3.58 9.77
C GLY A 79 10.33 3.55 11.03
N GLU A 80 10.64 4.45 11.96
CA GLU A 80 10.00 4.52 13.27
C GLU A 80 8.60 5.11 13.21
N ASP A 81 8.34 5.97 12.22
CA ASP A 81 7.03 6.59 12.01
C ASP A 81 6.70 6.66 10.52
N LEU A 82 5.47 7.06 10.21
CA LEU A 82 4.98 7.12 8.85
C LEU A 82 5.81 8.06 7.98
N GLY A 83 6.19 9.22 8.50
CA GLY A 83 6.99 10.19 7.75
C GLY A 83 8.32 9.63 7.32
N ILE A 84 9.03 8.96 8.23
CA ILE A 84 10.31 8.32 7.93
C ILE A 84 10.13 7.16 6.95
N ARG A 85 9.07 6.37 7.11
CA ARG A 85 8.76 5.26 6.21
C ARG A 85 8.51 5.76 4.79
N MET A 86 7.78 6.85 4.63
CA MET A 86 7.52 7.47 3.33
C MET A 86 8.81 8.02 2.72
N GLN A 87 9.63 8.70 3.51
CA GLN A 87 10.91 9.24 3.07
C GLN A 87 11.82 8.13 2.55
N ASN A 88 11.93 7.02 3.29
CA ASN A 88 12.74 5.87 2.88
C ASN A 88 12.24 5.25 1.58
N ALA A 89 10.92 5.14 1.42
CA ALA A 89 10.33 4.60 0.19
C ALA A 89 10.59 5.51 -1.02
N PHE A 90 10.44 6.83 -0.86
CA PHE A 90 10.78 7.79 -1.91
C PHE A 90 12.26 7.68 -2.30
N LYS A 91 13.14 7.64 -1.31
CA LYS A 91 14.58 7.52 -1.53
C LYS A 91 14.91 6.26 -2.33
N ASN A 92 14.33 5.13 -1.95
CA ASN A 92 14.52 3.88 -2.67
C ASN A 92 14.07 3.98 -4.13
N GLY A 93 12.94 4.63 -4.38
CA GLY A 93 12.43 4.83 -5.73
C GLY A 93 13.36 5.69 -6.58
N PHE A 94 13.80 6.82 -6.06
CA PHE A 94 14.73 7.71 -6.79
C PHE A 94 16.09 7.06 -6.98
N ASP A 95 16.60 6.34 -5.99
CA ASP A 95 17.87 5.62 -6.08
C ASP A 95 17.81 4.51 -7.16
N ALA A 96 16.63 3.93 -7.36
CA ALA A 96 16.41 2.92 -8.41
C ALA A 96 16.32 3.52 -9.82
N GLY A 97 16.32 4.84 -9.95
CA GLY A 97 16.34 5.54 -11.23
C GLY A 97 15.01 6.10 -11.69
N TYR A 98 13.95 6.01 -10.89
CA TYR A 98 12.66 6.59 -11.24
C TYR A 98 12.74 8.12 -11.24
N LYS A 99 12.08 8.76 -12.18
CA LYS A 99 12.04 10.22 -12.30
C LYS A 99 10.89 10.84 -11.52
N LYS A 100 9.78 10.12 -11.39
CA LYS A 100 8.62 10.53 -10.61
C LYS A 100 8.22 9.41 -9.67
N VAL A 101 8.00 9.74 -8.41
CA VAL A 101 7.55 8.79 -7.39
C VAL A 101 6.36 9.42 -6.68
N VAL A 102 5.24 8.73 -6.68
CA VAL A 102 3.98 9.21 -6.09
C VAL A 102 3.47 8.15 -5.11
N ILE A 103 2.95 8.58 -3.98
CA ILE A 103 2.29 7.71 -3.00
C ILE A 103 0.77 7.93 -3.03
N ILE A 104 0.05 6.84 -2.96
CA ILE A 104 -1.41 6.86 -2.76
C ILE A 104 -1.81 6.02 -1.55
#